data_e23acb63f354d3d5c278b7aefe74916c
#
_entry.id   e23acb63f354d3d5c278b7aefe74916c
#
_cell.length_a   1.000
_cell.length_b   1.000
_cell.length_c   1.000
_cell.angle_alpha   90.00
_cell.angle_beta   90.00
_cell.angle_gamma   90.00
#
_symmetry.space_group_name_H-M   'P 1'
#
loop_
_entity.id
_entity.type
_entity.pdbx_description
1 polymer ?
#
loop_
_entity_poly.entity_id
_entity_poly.type
_entity_poly.pdbx_seq_one_letter_code
_entity_poly.pdbx_strand_id
1 'polypeptide(L)'
;MVTAAGCELRVVATPGHSADSVCLLLPADGALFTGDTVLGRGTTVIAGDGNLGDYLRTLGRLRDLAETRGVGLLLPGHGPMLADPLGTLDYYLSHRAERLDQVRAAVAAGARTPAEIVTMIYTDVDRSLWPAAEWSVRAQLDYLAGQLRVQAGPSARGSS
;
A
#
# COMPACT_ATOMS: atom_id res chain seq x y z
N MET A 1 -14.24 -15.69 -10.72
CA MET A 1 -13.65 -16.09 -12.00
C MET A 1 -14.43 -15.41 -13.10
N VAL A 2 -13.74 -14.78 -14.04
CA VAL A 2 -14.34 -14.09 -15.19
C VAL A 2 -13.67 -14.64 -16.45
N THR A 3 -14.43 -14.86 -17.51
CA THR A 3 -13.90 -15.24 -18.83
C THR A 3 -14.07 -14.07 -19.78
N ALA A 4 -12.98 -13.58 -20.36
CA ALA A 4 -13.00 -12.50 -21.35
C ALA A 4 -12.06 -12.87 -22.52
N ALA A 5 -12.54 -12.72 -23.75
CA ALA A 5 -11.79 -13.00 -24.98
C ALA A 5 -11.13 -14.42 -24.99
N GLY A 6 -11.77 -15.42 -24.38
CA GLY A 6 -11.23 -16.77 -24.29
C GLY A 6 -10.19 -16.99 -23.17
N CYS A 7 -9.85 -15.96 -22.41
CA CYS A 7 -8.93 -16.05 -21.26
C CYS A 7 -9.68 -16.18 -19.95
N GLU A 8 -9.18 -17.03 -19.04
CA GLU A 8 -9.65 -17.12 -17.67
C GLU A 8 -8.93 -16.08 -16.80
N LEU A 9 -9.70 -15.20 -16.16
CA LEU A 9 -9.20 -14.22 -15.19
C LEU A 9 -9.75 -14.54 -13.80
N ARG A 10 -8.88 -14.51 -12.80
CA ARG A 10 -9.27 -14.67 -11.39
C ARG A 10 -9.21 -13.31 -10.70
N VAL A 11 -10.36 -12.86 -10.21
CA VAL A 11 -10.45 -11.62 -9.42
C VAL A 11 -9.86 -11.87 -8.04
N VAL A 12 -8.94 -11.02 -7.64
CA VAL A 12 -8.29 -11.00 -6.31
C VAL A 12 -8.65 -9.67 -5.67
N ALA A 13 -9.42 -9.68 -4.60
CA ALA A 13 -9.71 -8.47 -3.83
C ALA A 13 -8.43 -7.91 -3.21
N THR A 14 -8.12 -6.66 -3.48
CA THR A 14 -6.88 -5.98 -3.05
C THR A 14 -7.17 -4.61 -2.43
N PRO A 15 -8.02 -4.54 -1.38
CA PRO A 15 -8.34 -3.28 -0.73
C PRO A 15 -7.08 -2.61 -0.18
N GLY A 16 -7.10 -1.28 -0.16
CA GLY A 16 -6.03 -0.48 0.42
C GLY A 16 -5.73 0.80 -0.31
N HIS A 17 -5.50 0.78 -1.63
CA HIS A 17 -5.48 2.00 -2.45
C HIS A 17 -6.86 2.65 -2.50
N SER A 18 -7.89 1.87 -2.80
CA SER A 18 -9.30 2.14 -2.54
C SER A 18 -9.92 0.94 -1.83
N ALA A 19 -11.11 1.09 -1.27
CA ALA A 19 -11.80 0.02 -0.55
C ALA A 19 -12.22 -1.14 -1.47
N ASP A 20 -12.49 -0.86 -2.73
CA ASP A 20 -12.98 -1.79 -3.76
C ASP A 20 -11.91 -2.26 -4.75
N SER A 21 -10.64 -1.92 -4.52
CA SER A 21 -9.53 -2.31 -5.40
C SER A 21 -9.48 -3.81 -5.64
N VAL A 22 -9.21 -4.20 -6.89
CA VAL A 22 -9.01 -5.59 -7.31
C VAL A 22 -7.78 -5.72 -8.20
N CYS A 23 -7.12 -6.88 -8.10
CA CYS A 23 -6.16 -7.36 -9.08
C CYS A 23 -6.78 -8.50 -9.89
N LEU A 24 -6.28 -8.73 -11.10
CA LEU A 24 -6.73 -9.81 -11.96
C LEU A 24 -5.56 -10.75 -12.27
N LEU A 25 -5.64 -11.98 -11.76
CA LEU A 25 -4.64 -13.01 -12.09
C LEU A 25 -5.03 -13.68 -13.41
N LEU A 26 -4.08 -13.74 -14.33
CA LEU A 26 -4.14 -14.48 -15.58
C LEU A 26 -3.25 -15.73 -15.45
N PRO A 27 -3.83 -16.90 -15.04
CA PRO A 27 -3.03 -18.07 -14.69
C PRO A 27 -2.26 -18.66 -15.86
N ALA A 28 -2.83 -18.60 -17.08
CA ALA A 28 -2.24 -19.17 -18.28
C ALA A 28 -0.89 -18.53 -18.64
N ASP A 29 -0.73 -17.24 -18.34
CA ASP A 29 0.47 -16.47 -18.68
C ASP A 29 1.35 -16.17 -17.44
N GLY A 30 0.94 -16.62 -16.25
CA GLY A 30 1.63 -16.28 -15.00
C GLY A 30 1.70 -14.76 -14.78
N ALA A 31 0.66 -14.03 -15.16
CA ALA A 31 0.61 -12.58 -15.09
C ALA A 31 -0.45 -12.07 -14.12
N LEU A 32 -0.18 -10.93 -13.47
CA LEU A 32 -1.08 -10.29 -12.53
C LEU A 32 -1.27 -8.81 -12.92
N PHE A 33 -2.49 -8.45 -13.31
CA PHE A 33 -2.89 -7.05 -13.45
C PHE A 33 -3.09 -6.46 -12.07
N THR A 34 -2.33 -5.43 -11.74
CA THR A 34 -2.30 -4.85 -10.39
C THR A 34 -3.10 -3.56 -10.26
N GLY A 35 -3.62 -3.00 -11.36
CA GLY A 35 -4.26 -1.69 -11.33
C GLY A 35 -3.34 -0.67 -10.66
N ASP A 36 -3.87 0.06 -9.69
CA ASP A 36 -3.12 1.04 -8.91
C ASP A 36 -2.63 0.49 -7.55
N THR A 37 -2.80 -0.80 -7.30
CA THR A 37 -2.24 -1.45 -6.11
C THR A 37 -0.70 -1.48 -6.16
N VAL A 38 -0.14 -1.78 -7.34
CA VAL A 38 1.32 -1.72 -7.61
C VAL A 38 1.51 -1.00 -8.93
N LEU A 39 2.33 0.04 -8.94
CA LEU A 39 2.63 0.86 -10.11
C LEU A 39 3.95 0.43 -10.75
N GLY A 40 4.07 0.61 -12.05
CA GLY A 40 5.32 0.36 -12.77
C GLY A 40 6.40 1.43 -12.52
N ARG A 41 6.03 2.56 -11.91
CA ARG A 41 6.95 3.62 -11.51
C ARG A 41 6.37 4.39 -10.32
N GLY A 42 7.21 4.68 -9.31
CA GLY A 42 6.80 5.32 -8.07
C GLY A 42 6.04 4.37 -7.14
N THR A 43 5.33 4.91 -6.18
CA THR A 43 4.53 4.15 -5.21
C THR A 43 3.13 4.73 -5.11
N THR A 44 2.17 3.86 -4.88
CA THR A 44 0.74 4.18 -4.77
C THR A 44 0.46 5.19 -3.66
N VAL A 45 -0.37 6.17 -3.93
CA VAL A 45 -0.92 7.08 -2.91
C VAL A 45 -2.13 6.41 -2.25
N ILE A 46 -2.20 6.48 -0.93
CA ILE A 46 -3.34 6.02 -0.15
C ILE A 46 -4.14 7.26 0.26
N ALA A 47 -5.35 7.40 -0.28
CA ALA A 47 -6.21 8.58 -0.05
C ALA A 47 -7.70 8.18 -0.15
N GLY A 48 -8.59 9.12 0.17
CA GLY A 48 -10.04 8.90 0.08
C GLY A 48 -10.51 7.79 1.02
N ASP A 49 -11.09 6.73 0.47
CA ASP A 49 -11.56 5.53 1.17
C ASP A 49 -10.48 4.45 1.33
N GLY A 50 -9.25 4.75 0.89
CA GLY A 50 -8.10 3.87 1.05
C GLY A 50 -7.66 3.70 2.51
N ASN A 51 -7.02 2.57 2.81
CA ASN A 51 -6.55 2.24 4.15
C ASN A 51 -5.16 1.60 4.09
N LEU A 52 -4.19 2.18 4.81
CA LEU A 52 -2.81 1.70 4.79
C LEU A 52 -2.67 0.30 5.41
N GLY A 53 -3.44 -0.03 6.45
CA GLY A 53 -3.41 -1.36 7.06
C GLY A 53 -3.91 -2.46 6.11
N ASP A 54 -5.00 -2.17 5.38
CA ASP A 54 -5.51 -3.06 4.33
C ASP A 54 -4.50 -3.19 3.19
N TYR A 55 -3.89 -2.09 2.79
CA TYR A 55 -2.88 -2.05 1.73
C TYR A 55 -1.66 -2.92 2.06
N LEU A 56 -1.11 -2.82 3.29
CA LEU A 56 0.01 -3.64 3.73
C LEU A 56 -0.35 -5.13 3.75
N ARG A 57 -1.56 -5.48 4.22
CA ARG A 57 -2.05 -6.87 4.17
C ARG A 57 -2.22 -7.36 2.73
N THR A 58 -2.71 -6.50 1.86
CA THR A 58 -2.84 -6.79 0.42
C THR A 58 -1.49 -7.07 -0.22
N LEU A 59 -0.46 -6.23 0.02
CA LEU A 59 0.89 -6.46 -0.52
C LEU A 59 1.47 -7.80 -0.05
N GLY A 60 1.33 -8.15 1.23
CA GLY A 60 1.75 -9.45 1.76
C GLY A 60 1.05 -10.61 1.07
N ARG A 61 -0.30 -10.55 0.93
CA ARG A 61 -1.08 -11.58 0.23
C ARG A 61 -0.72 -11.70 -1.26
N LEU A 62 -0.44 -10.58 -1.93
CA LEU A 62 -0.01 -10.60 -3.33
C LEU A 62 1.38 -11.22 -3.48
N ARG A 63 2.28 -10.97 -2.53
CA ARG A 63 3.60 -11.61 -2.49
C ARG A 63 3.47 -13.13 -2.37
N ASP A 64 2.67 -13.61 -1.40
CA ASP A 64 2.42 -15.04 -1.22
C ASP A 64 1.72 -15.66 -2.44
N LEU A 65 0.77 -14.94 -3.04
CA LEU A 65 0.11 -15.35 -4.28
C LEU A 65 1.12 -15.48 -5.43
N ALA A 66 2.00 -14.49 -5.61
CA ALA A 66 2.99 -14.48 -6.67
C ALA A 66 3.94 -15.68 -6.52
N GLU A 67 4.41 -15.95 -5.31
CA GLU A 67 5.27 -17.10 -5.02
C GLU A 67 4.55 -18.44 -5.26
N THR A 68 3.35 -18.61 -4.71
CA THR A 68 2.63 -19.90 -4.77
C THR A 68 2.03 -20.20 -6.13
N ARG A 69 1.75 -19.20 -6.96
CA ARG A 69 1.18 -19.34 -8.30
C ARG A 69 2.18 -19.17 -9.42
N GLY A 70 3.44 -18.90 -9.10
CA GLY A 70 4.49 -18.71 -10.12
C GLY A 70 4.23 -17.49 -11.00
N VAL A 71 3.72 -16.38 -10.41
CA VAL A 71 3.52 -15.13 -11.15
C VAL A 71 4.90 -14.59 -11.56
N GLY A 72 5.14 -14.47 -12.86
CA GLY A 72 6.38 -13.97 -13.44
C GLY A 72 6.28 -12.52 -13.93
N LEU A 73 5.07 -11.93 -13.94
CA LEU A 73 4.87 -10.61 -14.52
C LEU A 73 3.79 -9.84 -13.78
N LEU A 74 4.08 -8.59 -13.38
CA LEU A 74 3.06 -7.62 -12.95
C LEU A 74 2.75 -6.66 -14.09
N LEU A 75 1.45 -6.39 -14.27
CA LEU A 75 0.89 -5.50 -15.29
C LEU A 75 0.15 -4.35 -14.58
N PRO A 76 0.85 -3.26 -14.26
CA PRO A 76 0.28 -2.10 -13.56
C PRO A 76 -0.71 -1.31 -14.43
N GLY A 77 -1.63 -0.58 -13.78
CA GLY A 77 -2.49 0.40 -14.45
C GLY A 77 -1.69 1.59 -15.00
N HIS A 78 -0.56 1.93 -14.37
CA HIS A 78 0.33 3.02 -14.74
C HIS A 78 1.79 2.60 -14.71
N GLY A 79 2.54 3.03 -15.73
CA GLY A 79 3.97 2.74 -15.87
C GLY A 79 4.27 1.43 -16.61
N PRO A 80 5.53 1.00 -16.70
CA PRO A 80 5.93 -0.21 -17.39
C PRO A 80 5.54 -1.48 -16.64
N MET A 81 5.48 -2.61 -17.36
CA MET A 81 5.38 -3.94 -16.76
C MET A 81 6.63 -4.24 -15.90
N LEU A 82 6.48 -5.12 -14.93
CA LEU A 82 7.53 -5.48 -13.98
C LEU A 82 7.76 -7.00 -14.01
N ALA A 83 8.96 -7.40 -14.40
CA ALA A 83 9.34 -8.80 -14.61
C ALA A 83 9.88 -9.49 -13.34
N ASP A 84 9.95 -8.78 -12.21
CA ASP A 84 10.32 -9.33 -10.91
C ASP A 84 9.20 -9.03 -9.89
N PRO A 85 8.14 -9.83 -9.84
CA PRO A 85 7.03 -9.65 -8.93
C PRO A 85 7.44 -9.69 -7.45
N LEU A 86 8.27 -10.66 -7.05
CA LEU A 86 8.66 -10.84 -5.66
C LEU A 86 9.54 -9.69 -5.18
N GLY A 87 10.59 -9.35 -5.92
CA GLY A 87 11.45 -8.21 -5.59
C GLY A 87 10.68 -6.89 -5.58
N THR A 88 9.72 -6.71 -6.50
CA THR A 88 8.85 -5.54 -6.52
C THR A 88 7.99 -5.45 -5.26
N LEU A 89 7.32 -6.54 -4.86
CA LEU A 89 6.43 -6.55 -3.70
C LEU A 89 7.20 -6.41 -2.39
N ASP A 90 8.39 -7.03 -2.29
CA ASP A 90 9.31 -6.85 -1.17
C ASP A 90 9.81 -5.40 -1.08
N TYR A 91 10.14 -4.75 -2.21
CA TYR A 91 10.47 -3.33 -2.26
C TYR A 91 9.32 -2.46 -1.75
N TYR A 92 8.07 -2.72 -2.19
CA TYR A 92 6.91 -1.96 -1.72
C TYR A 92 6.71 -2.09 -0.21
N LEU A 93 6.82 -3.30 0.34
CA LEU A 93 6.70 -3.55 1.78
C LEU A 93 7.79 -2.82 2.58
N SER A 94 9.06 -2.93 2.15
CA SER A 94 10.19 -2.25 2.78
C SER A 94 10.05 -0.74 2.73
N HIS A 95 9.72 -0.18 1.56
CA HIS A 95 9.50 1.25 1.39
C HIS A 95 8.37 1.77 2.32
N ARG A 96 7.28 1.01 2.48
CA ARG A 96 6.20 1.39 3.40
C ARG A 96 6.64 1.35 4.86
N ALA A 97 7.42 0.36 5.27
CA ALA A 97 7.98 0.28 6.61
C ALA A 97 8.91 1.46 6.89
N GLU A 98 9.83 1.77 5.98
CA GLU A 98 10.74 2.92 6.11
C GLU A 98 10.00 4.24 6.24
N ARG A 99 8.95 4.46 5.41
CA ARG A 99 8.12 5.67 5.50
C ARG A 99 7.37 5.77 6.84
N LEU A 100 6.86 4.66 7.36
CA LEU A 100 6.24 4.65 8.70
C LEU A 100 7.24 5.02 9.80
N ASP A 101 8.48 4.53 9.72
CA ASP A 101 9.53 4.86 10.68
C ASP A 101 9.93 6.34 10.60
N GLN A 102 10.02 6.90 9.39
CA GLN A 102 10.28 8.33 9.18
C GLN A 102 9.16 9.19 9.78
N VAL A 103 7.89 8.82 9.60
CA VAL A 103 6.75 9.53 10.21
C VAL A 103 6.80 9.45 11.72
N ARG A 104 7.10 8.27 12.31
CA ARG A 104 7.29 8.12 13.76
C ARG A 104 8.38 9.06 14.28
N ALA A 105 9.52 9.10 13.59
CA ALA A 105 10.65 9.97 13.95
C ALA A 105 10.28 11.46 13.86
N ALA A 106 9.57 11.88 12.81
CA ALA A 106 9.12 13.27 12.67
C ALA A 106 8.15 13.68 13.80
N VAL A 107 7.20 12.81 14.15
CA VAL A 107 6.29 13.05 15.29
C VAL A 107 7.06 13.13 16.61
N ALA A 108 8.02 12.25 16.84
CA ALA A 108 8.88 12.28 18.02
C ALA A 108 9.75 13.56 18.08
N ALA A 109 10.16 14.10 16.92
CA ALA A 109 10.86 15.36 16.79
C ALA A 109 9.96 16.60 16.97
N GLY A 110 8.66 16.42 17.18
CA GLY A 110 7.72 17.49 17.50
C GLY A 110 6.80 17.94 16.37
N ALA A 111 6.84 17.31 15.20
CA ALA A 111 5.90 17.60 14.11
C ALA A 111 4.46 17.31 14.56
N ARG A 112 3.52 18.21 14.25
CA ARG A 112 2.13 18.16 14.70
C ARG A 112 1.13 18.02 13.56
N THR A 113 1.54 18.35 12.34
CA THR A 113 0.68 18.34 11.16
C THR A 113 1.27 17.50 10.02
N PRO A 114 0.45 16.95 9.12
CA PRO A 114 0.94 16.27 7.92
C PRO A 114 1.88 17.14 7.09
N ALA A 115 1.58 18.43 6.95
CA ALA A 115 2.41 19.38 6.20
C ALA A 115 3.81 19.53 6.81
N GLU A 116 3.92 19.64 8.14
CA GLU A 116 5.22 19.67 8.84
C GLU A 116 6.00 18.38 8.60
N ILE A 117 5.35 17.23 8.69
CA ILE A 117 5.98 15.92 8.44
C ILE A 117 6.47 15.85 6.99
N VAL A 118 5.67 16.30 6.02
CA VAL A 118 6.08 16.33 4.60
C VAL A 118 7.33 17.17 4.41
N THR A 119 7.41 18.34 5.04
CA THR A 119 8.61 19.20 4.94
C THR A 119 9.88 18.56 5.52
N MET A 120 9.73 17.65 6.49
CA MET A 120 10.85 16.95 7.12
C MET A 120 11.34 15.73 6.35
N ILE A 121 10.43 14.98 5.71
CA ILE A 121 10.76 13.65 5.14
C ILE A 121 10.66 13.56 3.62
N TYR A 122 10.08 14.57 2.94
CA TYR A 122 9.94 14.61 1.48
C TYR A 122 10.81 15.70 0.85
N THR A 123 12.01 15.92 1.41
CA THR A 123 12.95 16.98 1.01
C THR A 123 13.39 16.88 -0.44
N ASP A 124 13.50 15.65 -0.97
CA ASP A 124 13.94 15.34 -2.33
C ASP A 124 12.79 15.23 -3.33
N VAL A 125 11.55 15.47 -2.87
CA VAL A 125 10.34 15.37 -3.71
C VAL A 125 9.94 16.77 -4.18
N ASP A 126 9.61 16.89 -5.48
CA ASP A 126 9.10 18.15 -6.03
C ASP A 126 7.90 18.65 -5.23
N ARG A 127 7.90 19.94 -4.91
CA ARG A 127 6.85 20.57 -4.08
C ARG A 127 5.46 20.48 -4.69
N SER A 128 5.34 20.35 -6.01
CA SER A 128 4.06 20.11 -6.67
C SER A 128 3.39 18.80 -6.26
N LEU A 129 4.17 17.82 -5.75
CA LEU A 129 3.69 16.53 -5.26
C LEU A 129 3.41 16.51 -3.74
N TRP A 130 3.72 17.57 -3.02
CA TRP A 130 3.50 17.64 -1.57
C TRP A 130 2.04 17.46 -1.14
N PRO A 131 1.02 17.97 -1.87
CA PRO A 131 -0.37 17.65 -1.54
C PRO A 131 -0.68 16.14 -1.55
N ALA A 132 -0.13 15.40 -2.52
CA ALA A 132 -0.27 13.95 -2.57
C ALA A 132 0.53 13.25 -1.45
N ALA A 133 1.70 13.79 -1.09
CA ALA A 133 2.49 13.32 0.05
C ALA A 133 1.75 13.52 1.37
N GLU A 134 1.04 14.64 1.56
CA GLU A 134 0.21 14.88 2.76
C GLU A 134 -0.90 13.85 2.91
N TRP A 135 -1.57 13.43 1.82
CA TRP A 135 -2.55 12.35 1.87
C TRP A 135 -1.93 11.04 2.36
N SER A 136 -0.76 10.70 1.84
CA SER A 136 -0.02 9.51 2.27
C SER A 136 0.39 9.60 3.74
N VAL A 137 0.85 10.76 4.21
CA VAL A 137 1.19 10.98 5.63
C VAL A 137 -0.03 10.85 6.54
N ARG A 138 -1.19 11.36 6.13
CA ARG A 138 -2.45 11.19 6.90
C ARG A 138 -2.79 9.71 7.06
N ALA A 139 -2.78 8.93 5.99
CA ALA A 139 -3.02 7.50 6.05
C ALA A 139 -2.02 6.77 6.96
N GLN A 140 -0.76 7.19 6.99
CA GLN A 140 0.27 6.65 7.87
C GLN A 140 0.02 7.01 9.34
N LEU A 141 -0.36 8.25 9.64
CA LEU A 141 -0.71 8.67 11.00
C LEU A 141 -1.94 7.92 11.52
N ASP A 142 -2.98 7.74 10.70
CA ASP A 142 -4.18 7.00 11.07
C ASP A 142 -3.86 5.54 11.38
N TYR A 143 -3.00 4.92 10.57
CA TYR A 143 -2.52 3.56 10.80
C TYR A 143 -1.74 3.44 12.11
N LEU A 144 -0.81 4.35 12.39
CA LEU A 144 -0.02 4.37 13.62
C LEU A 144 -0.89 4.59 14.86
N ALA A 145 -1.86 5.50 14.79
CA ALA A 145 -2.83 5.73 15.87
C ALA A 145 -3.72 4.48 16.12
N GLY A 146 -4.06 3.75 15.08
CA GLY A 146 -4.77 2.47 15.18
C GLY A 146 -3.95 1.40 15.91
N GLN A 147 -2.66 1.28 15.60
CA GLN A 147 -1.75 0.34 16.28
C GLN A 147 -1.64 0.63 17.78
N LEU A 148 -1.49 1.89 18.16
CA LEU A 148 -1.38 2.28 19.57
C LEU A 148 -2.68 1.93 20.35
N ARG A 149 -3.85 2.11 19.74
CA ARG A 149 -5.14 1.74 20.36
C ARG A 149 -5.26 0.24 20.58
N VAL A 150 -4.81 -0.57 19.65
CA VAL A 150 -4.82 -2.04 19.77
C VAL A 150 -3.87 -2.50 20.87
N GLN A 151 -2.68 -1.91 20.99
CA GLN A 151 -1.69 -2.24 22.03
C GLN A 151 -2.13 -1.82 23.43
N ALA A 152 -2.89 -0.72 23.55
CA ALA A 152 -3.40 -0.24 24.85
C ALA A 152 -4.54 -1.11 25.43
N GLY A 153 -5.12 -2.04 24.67
CA GLY A 153 -6.19 -2.93 25.09
C GLY A 153 -7.50 -2.19 25.41
N PRO A 154 -8.62 -2.89 25.62
CA PRO A 154 -9.82 -2.27 26.17
C PRO A 154 -9.53 -1.89 27.62
N SER A 155 -9.52 -0.59 27.90
CA SER A 155 -9.47 -0.05 29.28
C SER A 155 -10.56 -0.74 30.08
N ALA A 156 -10.21 -1.52 31.10
CA ALA A 156 -11.14 -2.13 32.03
C ALA A 156 -11.97 -0.99 32.66
N ARG A 157 -13.19 -0.82 32.15
CA ARG A 157 -14.15 0.06 32.84
C ARG A 157 -14.47 -0.62 34.15
N GLY A 158 -13.95 -0.02 35.22
CA GLY A 158 -14.24 -0.44 36.56
C GLY A 158 -15.75 -0.48 36.81
N SER A 159 -16.20 -1.63 37.22
CA SER A 159 -17.48 -1.80 37.87
C SER A 159 -17.37 -1.15 39.24
N SER A 160 -18.18 -0.12 39.46
CA SER A 160 -18.58 0.38 40.74
C SER A 160 -20.06 0.22 40.90
#